data_3fc1e5a855a5fadb930a4486f577cb52
#
_entry.id   3fc1e5a855a5fadb930a4486f577cb52
#
_cell.length_a   1.000
_cell.length_b   1.000
_cell.length_c   1.000
_cell.angle_alpha   90.00
_cell.angle_beta   90.00
_cell.angle_gamma   90.00
#
_symmetry.space_group_name_H-M   'P 1'
#
loop_
_entity.id
_entity.type
_entity.pdbx_description
1 polymer ?
#
loop_
_entity_poly.entity_id
_entity_poly.type
_entity_poly.pdbx_seq_one_letter_code
_entity_poly.pdbx_strand_id
1 'polypeptide(L)'
;SLPEWKVQVQSIFNLKGTLSFAFALVLIFPILYNSFARNTVITHAAENKTLQLADGSKVVLNSDSKIIFDEDYNIDNRSIKLEGEAYFDIVKGDIPFIVDTQHGKITVLGTIFNVHARNNGFEVGVSQGNVKVSNATLDLQLREGQLINVSSNFSSGDISEIYYEDYPDWINQKFYCDHTSLSDLCAEIERTFNIKIKFSKPSLQEITVSGVIDASDLEAVLHTVSLLTQHEFKLEGDTCTII
;
A
#
# COMPACT_ATOMS: atom_id res chain seq x y z
N SER A 1 -63.66 45.98 15.93
CA SER A 1 -63.19 44.75 16.60
C SER A 1 -62.64 43.78 15.56
N LEU A 2 -61.36 43.63 15.55
CA LEU A 2 -60.63 42.64 14.72
C LEU A 2 -60.73 41.25 15.33
N PRO A 3 -60.98 40.18 14.54
CA PRO A 3 -61.04 38.85 15.07
C PRO A 3 -59.62 38.35 15.38
N GLU A 4 -59.41 37.86 16.61
CA GLU A 4 -58.19 37.17 17.04
C GLU A 4 -58.02 35.80 16.33
N TRP A 5 -57.09 35.69 15.39
CA TRP A 5 -56.68 34.44 14.87
C TRP A 5 -55.78 33.74 15.95
N LYS A 6 -56.42 32.88 16.73
CA LYS A 6 -55.66 31.90 17.53
C LYS A 6 -54.99 30.92 16.57
N VAL A 7 -53.73 31.14 16.32
CA VAL A 7 -52.86 30.13 15.69
C VAL A 7 -52.63 29.05 16.74
N GLN A 8 -53.40 27.99 16.62
CA GLN A 8 -53.17 26.77 17.41
C GLN A 8 -52.00 26.01 16.77
N VAL A 9 -50.80 26.30 17.21
CA VAL A 9 -49.63 25.46 16.92
C VAL A 9 -49.87 24.16 17.67
N GLN A 10 -50.54 23.20 17.05
CA GLN A 10 -50.52 21.82 17.52
C GLN A 10 -49.06 21.36 17.51
N SER A 11 -48.49 21.17 18.69
CA SER A 11 -47.16 20.56 18.86
C SER A 11 -47.22 19.15 18.32
N ILE A 12 -46.72 18.98 17.09
CA ILE A 12 -46.61 17.69 16.38
C ILE A 12 -45.54 16.79 17.06
N PHE A 13 -44.90 17.30 18.07
CA PHE A 13 -43.95 16.53 18.87
C PHE A 13 -44.67 15.79 19.99
N ASN A 14 -45.10 14.58 19.67
CA ASN A 14 -45.55 13.65 20.70
C ASN A 14 -44.30 13.26 21.54
N LEU A 15 -44.18 13.81 22.75
CA LEU A 15 -43.02 13.69 23.62
C LEU A 15 -42.60 12.22 23.84
N LYS A 16 -43.55 11.28 23.81
CA LYS A 16 -43.31 9.85 23.87
C LYS A 16 -42.66 9.30 22.59
N GLY A 17 -43.01 9.80 21.42
CA GLY A 17 -42.45 9.42 20.13
C GLY A 17 -41.02 9.97 19.96
N THR A 18 -40.73 11.19 20.40
CA THR A 18 -39.40 11.78 20.35
C THR A 18 -38.42 11.09 21.31
N LEU A 19 -38.90 10.73 22.51
CA LEU A 19 -38.08 9.93 23.45
C LEU A 19 -37.76 8.55 22.90
N SER A 20 -38.71 7.85 22.28
CA SER A 20 -38.47 6.53 21.67
C SER A 20 -37.51 6.62 20.50
N PHE A 21 -37.59 7.65 19.67
CA PHE A 21 -36.67 7.86 18.53
C PHE A 21 -35.26 8.22 19.00
N ALA A 22 -35.12 9.06 20.03
CA ALA A 22 -33.85 9.39 20.62
C ALA A 22 -33.20 8.16 21.27
N PHE A 23 -33.98 7.33 21.95
CA PHE A 23 -33.48 6.09 22.53
C PHE A 23 -33.05 5.07 21.48
N ALA A 24 -33.80 4.94 20.38
CA ALA A 24 -33.40 4.11 19.23
C ALA A 24 -32.10 4.59 18.58
N LEU A 25 -31.89 5.91 18.43
CA LEU A 25 -30.65 6.48 17.95
C LEU A 25 -29.47 6.19 18.88
N VAL A 26 -29.65 6.28 20.17
CA VAL A 26 -28.58 5.98 21.18
C VAL A 26 -28.19 4.50 21.14
N LEU A 27 -29.11 3.60 20.81
CA LEU A 27 -28.81 2.16 20.68
C LEU A 27 -28.23 1.79 19.30
N ILE A 28 -28.74 2.42 18.25
CA ILE A 28 -28.33 2.12 16.86
C ILE A 28 -27.00 2.81 16.50
N PHE A 29 -26.79 4.04 17.00
CA PHE A 29 -25.59 4.81 16.67
C PHE A 29 -24.28 4.09 17.05
N PRO A 30 -24.07 3.52 18.27
CA PRO A 30 -22.87 2.78 18.58
C PRO A 30 -22.72 1.51 17.74
N ILE A 31 -23.82 0.84 17.40
CA ILE A 31 -23.79 -0.35 16.53
C ILE A 31 -23.34 0.04 15.11
N LEU A 32 -23.91 1.10 14.54
CA LEU A 32 -23.47 1.61 13.25
C LEU A 32 -22.06 2.19 13.29
N TYR A 33 -21.70 2.91 14.34
CA TYR A 33 -20.37 3.47 14.52
C TYR A 33 -19.30 2.37 14.60
N ASN A 34 -19.55 1.32 15.37
CA ASN A 34 -18.65 0.15 15.49
C ASN A 34 -18.55 -0.63 14.16
N SER A 35 -19.65 -0.71 13.39
CA SER A 35 -19.64 -1.37 12.07
C SER A 35 -18.82 -0.62 11.01
N PHE A 36 -18.47 0.65 11.26
CA PHE A 36 -17.62 1.47 10.40
C PHE A 36 -16.22 1.72 10.97
N ALA A 37 -15.93 1.20 12.16
CA ALA A 37 -14.61 1.32 12.75
C ALA A 37 -13.59 0.54 11.90
N ARG A 38 -12.54 1.23 11.47
CA ARG A 38 -11.47 0.71 10.64
C ARG A 38 -10.14 0.90 11.33
N ASN A 39 -9.37 -0.16 11.39
CA ASN A 39 -7.99 -0.06 11.81
C ASN A 39 -7.14 0.46 10.65
N THR A 40 -6.39 1.51 10.91
CA THR A 40 -5.48 2.09 9.93
C THR A 40 -4.08 2.10 10.50
N VAL A 41 -3.12 1.54 9.77
CA VAL A 41 -1.70 1.59 10.09
C VAL A 41 -0.98 2.30 8.95
N ILE A 42 -0.15 3.28 9.29
CA ILE A 42 0.61 4.10 8.35
C ILE A 42 2.08 4.01 8.72
N THR A 43 2.93 3.96 7.73
CA THR A 43 4.37 4.19 7.80
C THR A 43 4.72 5.46 7.04
N HIS A 44 5.67 6.21 7.59
CA HIS A 44 6.26 7.37 6.92
C HIS A 44 7.54 6.98 6.19
N ALA A 45 8.15 7.92 5.48
CA ALA A 45 9.46 7.72 4.88
C ALA A 45 10.49 7.30 5.96
N ALA A 46 11.40 6.42 5.63
CA ALA A 46 12.37 5.76 6.50
C ALA A 46 11.74 4.96 7.67
N GLU A 47 10.48 4.57 7.57
CA GLU A 47 9.79 3.78 8.60
C GLU A 47 9.27 2.46 7.99
N ASN A 48 9.60 1.34 8.63
CA ASN A 48 9.00 0.04 8.35
C ASN A 48 8.25 -0.46 9.59
N LYS A 49 7.12 -1.12 9.40
CA LYS A 49 6.31 -1.64 10.51
C LYS A 49 5.95 -3.11 10.31
N THR A 50 6.15 -3.90 11.34
CA THR A 50 5.66 -5.29 11.37
C THR A 50 4.34 -5.34 12.15
N LEU A 51 3.34 -5.97 11.55
CA LEU A 51 2.02 -6.20 12.11
C LEU A 51 1.77 -7.69 12.21
N GLN A 52 1.14 -8.12 13.31
CA GLN A 52 0.54 -9.44 13.41
C GLN A 52 -0.97 -9.27 13.38
N LEU A 53 -1.60 -9.92 12.41
CA LEU A 53 -3.05 -9.88 12.23
C LEU A 53 -3.74 -10.88 13.18
N ALA A 54 -5.05 -10.73 13.35
CA ALA A 54 -5.83 -11.56 14.29
C ALA A 54 -5.89 -13.05 13.90
N ASP A 55 -5.63 -13.39 12.62
CA ASP A 55 -5.54 -14.77 12.13
C ASP A 55 -4.14 -15.39 12.30
N GLY A 56 -3.20 -14.65 12.90
CA GLY A 56 -1.81 -15.04 13.06
C GLY A 56 -0.90 -14.70 11.88
N SER A 57 -1.45 -14.19 10.79
CA SER A 57 -0.67 -13.73 9.63
C SER A 57 0.22 -12.55 10.00
N LYS A 58 1.38 -12.45 9.34
CA LYS A 58 2.35 -11.36 9.52
C LYS A 58 2.37 -10.47 8.28
N VAL A 59 2.37 -9.18 8.50
CA VAL A 59 2.54 -8.17 7.44
C VAL A 59 3.71 -7.27 7.81
N VAL A 60 4.63 -7.07 6.89
CA VAL A 60 5.68 -6.04 7.02
C VAL A 60 5.32 -4.93 6.05
N LEU A 61 5.05 -3.75 6.58
CA LEU A 61 4.68 -2.57 5.82
C LEU A 61 5.94 -1.76 5.52
N ASN A 62 6.21 -1.51 4.24
CA ASN A 62 7.36 -0.72 3.79
C ASN A 62 7.15 0.78 4.06
N SER A 63 8.19 1.56 3.87
CA SER A 63 8.18 3.03 4.00
C SER A 63 7.08 3.66 3.13
N ASP A 64 6.49 4.74 3.63
CA ASP A 64 5.46 5.53 2.94
C ASP A 64 4.30 4.65 2.41
N SER A 65 3.72 3.86 3.32
CA SER A 65 2.68 2.89 3.00
C SER A 65 1.56 2.92 4.03
N LYS A 66 0.40 2.40 3.63
CA LYS A 66 -0.80 2.41 4.46
C LYS A 66 -1.59 1.12 4.26
N ILE A 67 -2.02 0.54 5.35
CA ILE A 67 -2.92 -0.61 5.39
C ILE A 67 -4.18 -0.25 6.18
N ILE A 68 -5.34 -0.69 5.66
CA ILE A 68 -6.64 -0.50 6.30
C ILE A 68 -7.34 -1.84 6.34
N PHE A 69 -7.89 -2.21 7.49
CA PHE A 69 -8.73 -3.39 7.66
C PHE A 69 -9.85 -3.11 8.66
N ASP A 70 -10.97 -3.79 8.50
CA ASP A 70 -12.15 -3.62 9.33
C ASP A 70 -11.96 -4.31 10.70
N GLU A 71 -12.72 -3.92 11.73
CA GLU A 71 -12.64 -4.52 13.06
C GLU A 71 -13.12 -5.97 13.09
N ASP A 72 -13.97 -6.36 12.14
CA ASP A 72 -14.46 -7.73 11.97
C ASP A 72 -13.48 -8.63 11.14
N TYR A 73 -12.26 -8.14 10.90
CA TYR A 73 -11.21 -8.93 10.27
C TYR A 73 -11.04 -10.28 10.99
N ASN A 74 -11.00 -11.37 10.22
CA ASN A 74 -10.94 -12.75 10.67
C ASN A 74 -12.20 -13.30 11.39
N ILE A 75 -13.32 -12.60 11.35
CA ILE A 75 -14.63 -13.12 11.74
C ILE A 75 -15.35 -13.68 10.51
N ASP A 76 -15.68 -12.80 9.56
CA ASP A 76 -16.40 -13.14 8.34
C ASP A 76 -15.57 -12.93 7.06
N ASN A 77 -14.45 -12.19 7.17
CA ASN A 77 -13.58 -11.87 6.06
C ASN A 77 -12.12 -11.75 6.49
N ARG A 78 -11.21 -11.83 5.52
CA ARG A 78 -9.77 -11.58 5.67
C ARG A 78 -9.31 -10.57 4.62
N SER A 79 -10.00 -9.41 4.59
CA SER A 79 -9.76 -8.39 3.56
C SER A 79 -9.06 -7.18 4.15
N ILE A 80 -8.09 -6.68 3.41
CA ILE A 80 -7.36 -5.45 3.74
C ILE A 80 -7.27 -4.57 2.50
N LYS A 81 -7.08 -3.25 2.70
CA LYS A 81 -6.69 -2.32 1.65
C LYS A 81 -5.24 -1.93 1.82
N LEU A 82 -4.49 -1.88 0.72
CA LEU A 82 -3.09 -1.47 0.68
C LEU A 82 -2.91 -0.27 -0.26
N GLU A 83 -2.24 0.75 0.24
CA GLU A 83 -1.64 1.84 -0.51
C GLU A 83 -0.14 1.82 -0.21
N GLY A 84 0.73 1.74 -1.23
CA GLY A 84 2.17 1.61 -1.02
C GLY A 84 2.68 0.18 -1.21
N GLU A 85 3.51 -0.31 -0.31
CA GLU A 85 4.16 -1.61 -0.44
C GLU A 85 4.15 -2.39 0.87
N ALA A 86 3.90 -3.71 0.77
CA ALA A 86 3.94 -4.60 1.92
C ALA A 86 4.29 -6.03 1.52
N TYR A 87 5.00 -6.68 2.43
CA TYR A 87 5.29 -8.11 2.40
C TYR A 87 4.32 -8.85 3.33
N PHE A 88 3.79 -9.94 2.84
CA PHE A 88 2.75 -10.75 3.48
C PHE A 88 3.22 -12.16 3.71
N ASP A 89 3.15 -12.63 4.95
CA ASP A 89 3.28 -14.04 5.32
C ASP A 89 1.93 -14.49 5.88
N ILE A 90 1.10 -15.06 5.02
CA ILE A 90 -0.31 -15.35 5.29
C ILE A 90 -0.49 -16.79 5.73
N VAL A 91 -1.04 -16.96 6.93
CA VAL A 91 -1.41 -18.27 7.47
C VAL A 91 -2.48 -18.90 6.61
N LYS A 92 -2.30 -20.20 6.31
CA LYS A 92 -3.26 -20.98 5.51
C LYS A 92 -4.61 -21.05 6.21
N GLY A 93 -5.68 -20.74 5.46
CA GLY A 93 -7.06 -20.75 5.95
C GLY A 93 -8.06 -21.05 4.85
N ASP A 94 -9.30 -21.39 5.25
CA ASP A 94 -10.39 -21.69 4.32
C ASP A 94 -11.03 -20.41 3.76
N ILE A 95 -11.00 -19.31 4.54
CA ILE A 95 -11.44 -17.99 4.08
C ILE A 95 -10.29 -17.35 3.30
N PRO A 96 -10.51 -16.92 2.03
CA PRO A 96 -9.48 -16.24 1.25
C PRO A 96 -9.01 -14.95 1.95
N PHE A 97 -7.69 -14.74 1.95
CA PHE A 97 -7.10 -13.45 2.30
C PHE A 97 -7.06 -12.58 1.04
N ILE A 98 -7.53 -11.34 1.16
CA ILE A 98 -7.68 -10.43 0.04
C ILE A 98 -6.94 -9.13 0.33
N VAL A 99 -6.01 -8.74 -0.58
CA VAL A 99 -5.42 -7.41 -0.62
C VAL A 99 -6.09 -6.62 -1.74
N ASP A 100 -6.80 -5.57 -1.37
CA ASP A 100 -7.45 -4.64 -2.29
C ASP A 100 -6.55 -3.43 -2.48
N THR A 101 -6.21 -3.11 -3.73
CA THR A 101 -5.37 -1.98 -4.10
C THR A 101 -6.04 -1.12 -5.17
N GLN A 102 -5.55 0.08 -5.42
CA GLN A 102 -6.04 0.90 -6.53
C GLN A 102 -5.84 0.25 -7.92
N HIS A 103 -4.96 -0.75 -8.04
CA HIS A 103 -4.57 -1.38 -9.30
C HIS A 103 -5.24 -2.72 -9.53
N GLY A 104 -5.75 -3.35 -8.48
CA GLY A 104 -6.36 -4.66 -8.56
C GLY A 104 -6.45 -5.34 -7.20
N LYS A 105 -6.98 -6.54 -7.24
CA LYS A 105 -7.23 -7.39 -6.09
C LYS A 105 -6.32 -8.60 -6.13
N ILE A 106 -5.67 -8.87 -5.01
CA ILE A 106 -4.80 -10.02 -4.79
C ILE A 106 -5.53 -10.97 -3.85
N THR A 107 -5.64 -12.24 -4.21
CA THR A 107 -6.37 -13.26 -3.43
C THR A 107 -5.49 -14.47 -3.20
N VAL A 108 -5.37 -14.89 -1.93
CA VAL A 108 -4.58 -16.04 -1.51
C VAL A 108 -5.31 -16.87 -0.45
N LEU A 109 -4.87 -18.12 -0.22
CA LEU A 109 -5.36 -18.98 0.88
C LEU A 109 -4.32 -19.16 1.98
N GLY A 110 -3.04 -19.00 1.66
CA GLY A 110 -1.91 -19.16 2.58
C GLY A 110 -0.64 -19.13 1.75
N THR A 111 0.05 -17.99 1.73
CA THR A 111 1.04 -17.64 0.72
C THR A 111 1.99 -16.60 1.29
N ILE A 112 3.24 -16.66 0.89
CA ILE A 112 4.23 -15.62 1.17
C ILE A 112 4.47 -14.83 -0.11
N PHE A 113 4.21 -13.52 -0.09
CA PHE A 113 4.25 -12.67 -1.28
C PHE A 113 4.49 -11.20 -0.95
N ASN A 114 4.96 -10.44 -1.92
CA ASN A 114 5.08 -8.99 -1.86
C ASN A 114 4.07 -8.33 -2.79
N VAL A 115 3.56 -7.18 -2.38
CA VAL A 115 2.72 -6.32 -3.21
C VAL A 115 3.28 -4.90 -3.17
N HIS A 116 3.73 -4.41 -4.31
CA HIS A 116 4.03 -3.00 -4.55
C HIS A 116 2.86 -2.40 -5.33
N ALA A 117 2.15 -1.45 -4.73
CA ALA A 117 0.96 -0.81 -5.31
C ALA A 117 1.04 0.71 -5.13
N ARG A 118 1.90 1.34 -5.94
CA ARG A 118 2.14 2.79 -5.92
C ARG A 118 1.64 3.43 -7.22
N ASN A 119 1.66 4.76 -7.30
CA ASN A 119 1.20 5.49 -8.50
C ASN A 119 2.06 5.20 -9.75
N ASN A 120 3.34 4.88 -9.55
CA ASN A 120 4.30 4.61 -10.62
C ASN A 120 4.35 3.14 -11.06
N GLY A 121 3.65 2.21 -10.38
CA GLY A 121 3.69 0.80 -10.75
C GLY A 121 2.88 -0.10 -9.84
N PHE A 122 2.63 -1.29 -10.35
CA PHE A 122 1.99 -2.38 -9.63
C PHE A 122 2.79 -3.66 -9.87
N GLU A 123 3.34 -4.21 -8.80
CA GLU A 123 4.07 -5.47 -8.83
C GLU A 123 3.52 -6.41 -7.77
N VAL A 124 3.41 -7.68 -8.12
CA VAL A 124 3.11 -8.78 -7.20
C VAL A 124 4.08 -9.91 -7.46
N GLY A 125 4.85 -10.30 -6.45
CA GLY A 125 5.78 -11.43 -6.55
C GLY A 125 5.55 -12.44 -5.44
N VAL A 126 5.73 -13.71 -5.76
CA VAL A 126 5.38 -14.86 -4.91
C VAL A 126 6.64 -15.57 -4.43
N SER A 127 6.93 -15.46 -3.13
CA SER A 127 8.04 -16.21 -2.51
C SER A 127 7.66 -17.65 -2.18
N GLN A 128 6.39 -17.93 -1.82
CA GLN A 128 5.91 -19.27 -1.55
C GLN A 128 4.40 -19.39 -1.79
N GLY A 129 3.96 -20.46 -2.47
CA GLY A 129 2.55 -20.77 -2.68
C GLY A 129 1.98 -20.22 -3.98
N ASN A 130 0.73 -19.73 -3.97
CA ASN A 130 0.03 -19.26 -5.16
C ASN A 130 -0.76 -18.00 -4.86
N VAL A 131 -0.79 -17.10 -5.83
CA VAL A 131 -1.51 -15.82 -5.78
C VAL A 131 -2.40 -15.69 -7.00
N LYS A 132 -3.65 -15.29 -6.79
CA LYS A 132 -4.53 -14.83 -7.86
C LYS A 132 -4.53 -13.30 -7.89
N VAL A 133 -4.23 -12.72 -9.04
CA VAL A 133 -4.28 -11.28 -9.30
C VAL A 133 -5.41 -10.99 -10.28
N SER A 134 -6.30 -10.06 -9.93
CA SER A 134 -7.44 -9.71 -10.77
C SER A 134 -7.78 -8.23 -10.73
N ASN A 135 -8.16 -7.69 -11.89
CA ASN A 135 -8.78 -6.38 -12.04
C ASN A 135 -9.76 -6.42 -13.23
N ALA A 136 -10.17 -5.27 -13.79
CA ALA A 136 -11.11 -5.21 -14.91
C ALA A 136 -10.58 -5.90 -16.20
N THR A 137 -9.27 -5.99 -16.37
CA THR A 137 -8.60 -6.50 -17.58
C THR A 137 -7.68 -7.68 -17.33
N LEU A 138 -7.29 -7.92 -16.07
CA LEU A 138 -6.39 -8.99 -15.65
C LEU A 138 -7.13 -10.02 -14.81
N ASP A 139 -6.92 -11.30 -15.11
CA ASP A 139 -7.31 -12.44 -14.26
C ASP A 139 -6.27 -13.54 -14.44
N LEU A 140 -5.27 -13.58 -13.58
CA LEU A 140 -4.14 -14.50 -13.70
C LEU A 140 -3.72 -15.08 -12.35
N GLN A 141 -2.97 -16.18 -12.42
CA GLN A 141 -2.39 -16.86 -11.26
C GLN A 141 -0.87 -16.84 -11.36
N LEU A 142 -0.24 -16.45 -10.25
CA LEU A 142 1.20 -16.55 -10.05
C LEU A 142 1.50 -17.73 -9.12
N ARG A 143 2.61 -18.40 -9.37
CA ARG A 143 3.16 -19.47 -8.54
C ARG A 143 4.43 -18.99 -7.85
N GLU A 144 4.89 -19.79 -6.92
CA GLU A 144 6.20 -19.59 -6.28
C GLU A 144 7.29 -19.31 -7.31
N GLY A 145 8.14 -18.33 -7.05
CA GLY A 145 9.20 -17.86 -7.91
C GLY A 145 8.75 -16.93 -9.05
N GLN A 146 7.47 -16.62 -9.16
CA GLN A 146 6.95 -15.76 -10.22
C GLN A 146 6.58 -14.38 -9.72
N LEU A 147 6.73 -13.40 -10.59
CA LEU A 147 6.24 -12.05 -10.38
C LEU A 147 5.49 -11.54 -11.62
N ILE A 148 4.61 -10.60 -11.41
CA ILE A 148 4.03 -9.74 -12.44
C ILE A 148 4.37 -8.30 -12.13
N ASN A 149 4.88 -7.59 -13.13
CA ASN A 149 5.06 -6.15 -13.09
C ASN A 149 4.17 -5.52 -14.15
N VAL A 150 3.34 -4.58 -13.72
CA VAL A 150 2.40 -3.86 -14.61
C VAL A 150 2.75 -2.39 -14.53
N SER A 151 3.35 -1.88 -15.59
CA SER A 151 3.61 -0.44 -15.71
C SER A 151 2.32 0.38 -15.75
N SER A 152 2.41 1.67 -15.59
CA SER A 152 1.29 2.62 -15.44
C SER A 152 0.17 2.54 -16.49
N ASN A 153 0.39 1.85 -17.61
CA ASN A 153 -0.62 1.68 -18.66
C ASN A 153 -1.54 0.46 -18.47
N PHE A 154 -1.32 -0.37 -17.44
CA PHE A 154 -2.17 -1.49 -16.96
C PHE A 154 -2.79 -2.40 -18.05
N SER A 155 -2.26 -2.44 -19.25
CA SER A 155 -2.88 -3.12 -20.38
C SER A 155 -2.44 -4.57 -20.58
N SER A 156 -1.30 -4.96 -20.05
CA SER A 156 -0.84 -6.35 -19.97
C SER A 156 0.26 -6.46 -18.93
N GLY A 157 0.23 -7.49 -18.11
CA GLY A 157 1.33 -7.84 -17.22
C GLY A 157 1.96 -9.13 -17.75
N ASP A 158 3.23 -9.08 -18.07
CA ASP A 158 3.99 -10.28 -18.38
C ASP A 158 4.43 -10.93 -17.07
N ILE A 159 4.15 -12.24 -16.94
CA ILE A 159 4.66 -13.03 -15.83
C ILE A 159 6.13 -13.30 -16.12
N SER A 160 6.98 -12.96 -15.15
CA SER A 160 8.41 -13.25 -15.18
C SER A 160 8.82 -14.06 -13.95
N GLU A 161 10.00 -14.66 -14.00
CA GLU A 161 10.60 -15.37 -12.88
C GLU A 161 11.34 -14.37 -11.97
N ILE A 162 11.32 -14.62 -10.68
CA ILE A 162 12.16 -13.91 -9.71
C ILE A 162 13.57 -14.44 -9.84
N TYR A 163 14.50 -13.60 -10.27
CA TYR A 163 15.87 -14.01 -10.60
C TYR A 163 16.87 -13.89 -9.44
N TYR A 164 16.43 -13.44 -8.26
CA TYR A 164 17.29 -13.21 -7.11
C TYR A 164 16.69 -13.83 -5.84
N GLU A 165 17.60 -14.37 -5.00
CA GLU A 165 17.21 -15.13 -3.80
C GLU A 165 16.61 -14.25 -2.69
N ASP A 166 16.96 -12.96 -2.66
CA ASP A 166 16.59 -12.02 -1.59
C ASP A 166 15.29 -11.25 -1.89
N TYR A 167 14.31 -11.84 -2.58
CA TYR A 167 13.03 -11.20 -2.85
C TYR A 167 12.11 -11.20 -1.62
N PRO A 168 11.45 -10.08 -1.31
CA PRO A 168 11.63 -8.76 -1.91
C PRO A 168 12.91 -8.09 -1.38
N ASP A 169 13.55 -7.34 -2.24
CA ASP A 169 14.85 -6.71 -2.02
C ASP A 169 14.86 -5.73 -0.84
N TRP A 170 13.82 -4.93 -0.68
CA TRP A 170 13.72 -3.91 0.37
C TRP A 170 13.73 -4.49 1.81
N ILE A 171 13.25 -5.71 2.04
CA ILE A 171 13.34 -6.38 3.35
C ILE A 171 14.81 -6.66 3.71
N ASN A 172 15.63 -6.92 2.70
CA ASN A 172 17.05 -7.20 2.84
C ASN A 172 17.92 -5.95 2.64
N GLN A 173 17.33 -4.75 2.70
CA GLN A 173 18.00 -3.47 2.51
C GLN A 173 18.79 -3.42 1.19
N LYS A 174 18.13 -3.79 0.08
CA LYS A 174 18.69 -3.74 -1.27
C LYS A 174 17.75 -3.01 -2.21
N PHE A 175 18.30 -2.47 -3.30
CA PHE A 175 17.55 -2.08 -4.48
C PHE A 175 17.99 -2.98 -5.63
N TYR A 176 17.08 -3.77 -6.15
CA TYR A 176 17.28 -4.56 -7.35
C TYR A 176 16.78 -3.78 -8.56
N CYS A 177 17.69 -3.40 -9.43
CA CYS A 177 17.40 -2.61 -10.61
C CYS A 177 17.58 -3.46 -11.86
N ASP A 178 16.52 -3.55 -12.69
CA ASP A 178 16.57 -4.15 -14.01
C ASP A 178 16.04 -3.15 -15.03
N HIS A 179 16.93 -2.41 -15.67
CA HIS A 179 16.59 -1.28 -16.54
C HIS A 179 15.64 -0.26 -15.86
N THR A 180 15.78 -0.12 -14.54
CA THR A 180 14.97 0.78 -13.73
C THR A 180 15.30 2.22 -14.05
N SER A 181 14.30 3.07 -14.28
CA SER A 181 14.53 4.48 -14.50
C SER A 181 15.16 5.14 -13.28
N LEU A 182 16.06 6.11 -13.51
CA LEU A 182 16.67 6.86 -12.42
C LEU A 182 15.60 7.60 -11.59
N SER A 183 14.49 8.00 -12.22
CA SER A 183 13.34 8.58 -11.54
C SER A 183 12.72 7.61 -10.55
N ASP A 184 12.49 6.35 -10.92
CA ASP A 184 11.89 5.35 -10.04
C ASP A 184 12.85 4.96 -8.92
N LEU A 185 14.12 4.73 -9.24
CA LEU A 185 15.15 4.45 -8.22
C LEU A 185 15.28 5.61 -7.22
N CYS A 186 15.30 6.86 -7.68
CA CYS A 186 15.33 8.04 -6.80
C CYS A 186 14.10 8.12 -5.91
N ALA A 187 12.93 7.76 -6.41
CA ALA A 187 11.71 7.71 -5.59
C ALA A 187 11.81 6.65 -4.48
N GLU A 188 12.44 5.50 -4.73
CA GLU A 188 12.72 4.50 -3.68
C GLU A 188 13.75 5.02 -2.66
N ILE A 189 14.83 5.67 -3.12
CA ILE A 189 15.84 6.29 -2.24
C ILE A 189 15.19 7.36 -1.36
N GLU A 190 14.34 8.24 -1.90
CA GLU A 190 13.60 9.25 -1.14
C GLU A 190 12.76 8.63 -0.02
N ARG A 191 12.04 7.56 -0.32
CA ARG A 191 11.21 6.83 0.67
C ARG A 191 12.04 6.12 1.73
N THR A 192 13.11 5.46 1.30
CA THR A 192 13.95 4.65 2.20
C THR A 192 14.75 5.51 3.18
N PHE A 193 15.21 6.69 2.75
CA PHE A 193 16.12 7.52 3.54
C PHE A 193 15.51 8.86 4.00
N ASN A 194 14.26 9.12 3.66
CA ASN A 194 13.57 10.38 3.99
C ASN A 194 14.33 11.63 3.53
N ILE A 195 14.79 11.62 2.30
CA ILE A 195 15.45 12.76 1.64
C ILE A 195 14.61 13.24 0.45
N LYS A 196 15.02 14.36 -0.17
CA LYS A 196 14.48 14.85 -1.44
C LYS A 196 15.53 14.80 -2.52
N ILE A 197 15.16 14.31 -3.70
CA ILE A 197 16.07 14.26 -4.86
C ILE A 197 15.56 15.18 -5.95
N LYS A 198 16.43 16.04 -6.44
CA LYS A 198 16.16 17.01 -7.52
C LYS A 198 17.03 16.71 -8.73
N PHE A 199 16.43 16.73 -9.90
CA PHE A 199 17.11 16.60 -11.16
C PHE A 199 17.42 17.98 -11.73
N SER A 200 18.69 18.27 -12.05
CA SER A 200 19.07 19.53 -12.71
C SER A 200 18.52 19.63 -14.13
N LYS A 201 18.27 18.48 -14.78
CA LYS A 201 17.70 18.37 -16.13
C LYS A 201 16.66 17.24 -16.18
N PRO A 202 15.50 17.46 -16.83
CA PRO A 202 14.47 16.41 -16.94
C PRO A 202 14.97 15.13 -17.63
N SER A 203 15.90 15.23 -18.57
CA SER A 203 16.44 14.06 -19.28
C SER A 203 17.18 13.06 -18.41
N LEU A 204 17.64 13.46 -17.22
CA LEU A 204 18.28 12.55 -16.28
C LEU A 204 17.32 11.52 -15.69
N GLN A 205 16.03 11.82 -15.66
CA GLN A 205 15.01 10.94 -15.11
C GLN A 205 14.87 9.63 -15.90
N GLU A 206 15.17 9.65 -17.18
CA GLU A 206 15.00 8.52 -18.10
C GLU A 206 16.25 7.63 -18.21
N ILE A 207 17.36 8.01 -17.55
CA ILE A 207 18.54 7.15 -17.45
C ILE A 207 18.13 5.85 -16.77
N THR A 208 18.56 4.71 -17.32
CA THR A 208 18.27 3.41 -16.72
C THR A 208 19.47 2.89 -15.94
N VAL A 209 19.17 2.25 -14.80
CA VAL A 209 20.14 1.61 -13.92
C VAL A 209 19.83 0.12 -13.88
N SER A 210 20.89 -0.72 -13.92
CA SER A 210 20.77 -2.17 -13.72
C SER A 210 21.85 -2.65 -12.74
N GLY A 211 21.47 -3.51 -11.83
CA GLY A 211 22.33 -4.07 -10.79
C GLY A 211 21.66 -4.15 -9.43
N VAL A 212 22.41 -4.62 -8.45
CA VAL A 212 21.95 -4.70 -7.05
C VAL A 212 22.74 -3.68 -6.24
N ILE A 213 22.03 -2.81 -5.54
CA ILE A 213 22.60 -1.73 -4.73
C ILE A 213 22.28 -2.05 -3.26
N ASP A 214 23.30 -2.06 -2.41
CA ASP A 214 23.13 -2.15 -0.96
C ASP A 214 22.49 -0.84 -0.46
N ALA A 215 21.33 -0.95 0.16
CA ALA A 215 20.52 0.17 0.64
C ALA A 215 20.60 0.34 2.18
N SER A 216 21.68 -0.14 2.80
CA SER A 216 21.90 0.00 4.24
C SER A 216 22.42 1.39 4.65
N ASP A 217 23.03 2.12 3.73
CA ASP A 217 23.62 3.44 3.97
C ASP A 217 23.39 4.40 2.81
N LEU A 218 22.89 5.62 3.12
CA LEU A 218 22.55 6.62 2.11
C LEU A 218 23.74 7.09 1.30
N GLU A 219 24.89 7.37 1.94
CA GLU A 219 26.07 7.90 1.22
C GLU A 219 26.61 6.84 0.26
N ALA A 220 26.63 5.56 0.71
CA ALA A 220 27.02 4.44 -0.15
C ALA A 220 26.08 4.26 -1.34
N VAL A 221 24.77 4.38 -1.15
CA VAL A 221 23.78 4.34 -2.23
C VAL A 221 24.03 5.47 -3.24
N LEU A 222 24.11 6.72 -2.77
CA LEU A 222 24.30 7.88 -3.66
C LEU A 222 25.63 7.77 -4.43
N HIS A 223 26.68 7.31 -3.77
CA HIS A 223 27.98 7.07 -4.43
C HIS A 223 27.87 5.99 -5.50
N THR A 224 27.22 4.86 -5.20
CA THR A 224 27.05 3.75 -6.15
C THR A 224 26.24 4.19 -7.38
N VAL A 225 25.12 4.88 -7.15
CA VAL A 225 24.27 5.39 -8.24
C VAL A 225 25.04 6.44 -9.09
N SER A 226 25.82 7.30 -8.43
CA SER A 226 26.70 8.27 -9.12
C SER A 226 27.68 7.56 -10.06
N LEU A 227 28.32 6.48 -9.63
CA LEU A 227 29.23 5.71 -10.47
C LEU A 227 28.52 5.02 -11.64
N LEU A 228 27.33 4.44 -11.39
CA LEU A 228 26.56 3.73 -12.41
C LEU A 228 26.03 4.68 -13.51
N THR A 229 25.61 5.88 -13.10
CA THR A 229 25.03 6.86 -14.02
C THR A 229 26.05 7.85 -14.61
N GLN A 230 27.25 7.93 -14.05
CA GLN A 230 28.31 8.91 -14.38
C GLN A 230 27.83 10.37 -14.16
N HIS A 231 26.94 10.56 -13.16
CA HIS A 231 26.44 11.86 -12.77
C HIS A 231 26.78 12.15 -11.31
N GLU A 232 26.95 13.40 -10.96
CA GLU A 232 27.26 13.83 -9.60
C GLU A 232 25.99 13.97 -8.77
N PHE A 233 26.00 13.41 -7.54
CA PHE A 233 24.93 13.49 -6.55
C PHE A 233 25.41 14.34 -5.38
N LYS A 234 24.91 15.57 -5.27
CA LYS A 234 25.27 16.52 -4.21
C LYS A 234 24.21 16.52 -3.12
N LEU A 235 24.57 16.00 -1.97
CA LEU A 235 23.72 16.01 -0.78
C LEU A 235 23.99 17.26 0.06
N GLU A 236 22.96 18.10 0.27
CA GLU A 236 22.97 19.28 1.11
C GLU A 236 21.79 19.21 2.11
N GLY A 237 22.09 18.86 3.37
CA GLY A 237 21.06 18.56 4.36
C GLY A 237 20.23 17.33 3.98
N ASP A 238 18.94 17.51 3.79
CA ASP A 238 17.98 16.47 3.36
C ASP A 238 17.67 16.49 1.85
N THR A 239 18.37 17.31 1.08
CA THR A 239 18.14 17.46 -0.36
C THR A 239 19.39 17.04 -1.17
N CYS A 240 19.21 16.08 -2.07
CA CYS A 240 20.22 15.65 -3.03
C CYS A 240 19.91 16.23 -4.41
N THR A 241 20.90 16.82 -5.06
CA THR A 241 20.77 17.34 -6.44
C THR A 241 21.63 16.53 -7.39
N ILE A 242 21.04 16.01 -8.47
CA ILE A 242 21.72 15.29 -9.54
C ILE A 242 22.12 16.28 -10.65
N ILE A 243 23.42 16.31 -11.00
CA ILE A 243 23.99 17.29 -11.96
C ILE A 243 24.53 16.56 -13.17
#